data_591965ff3910952a8dc7b5c52bc98fbf
#
_entry.id   591965ff3910952a8dc7b5c52bc98fbf
#
_cell.length_a   1.000
_cell.length_b   1.000
_cell.length_c   1.000
_cell.angle_alpha   90.00
_cell.angle_beta   90.00
_cell.angle_gamma   90.00
#
_symmetry.space_group_name_H-M   'P 1'
#
loop_
_entity.id
_entity.type
_entity.pdbx_description
1 polymer ?
#
loop_
_entity_poly.entity_id
_entity_poly.type
_entity_poly.pdbx_seq_one_letter_code
_entity_poly.pdbx_strand_id
1 'polypeptide(L)'
;MVRDRIPEPSRWRILAGWLVSAVVVLALFPPFHIRPLSAVGVAQRGTGAMDVPGFAERFWNEKLLSPGVPTVEVQPLVAALVQDPALAAEKYGRRAGVGAKTFFLVSGAGRVASIDHAGAWIDVGAAGIPRVLLLTGPVFGNALRDVTGLLNLSDYSAVDFNSLSTQLNHLCETRAQPALHRDGVGASISFLAAGEIDDASQAVPVLRLTPIRVEVQP
;
A
#
# COMPACT_ATOMS: atom_id res chain seq x y z
N MET A 1 54.82 49.81 -40.82
CA MET A 1 53.55 49.74 -40.08
C MET A 1 53.18 48.25 -39.98
N VAL A 2 53.69 47.56 -38.93
CA VAL A 2 53.46 46.11 -38.75
C VAL A 2 52.22 45.97 -37.90
N ARG A 3 51.17 45.33 -38.42
CA ARG A 3 49.93 45.02 -37.75
C ARG A 3 50.12 43.72 -36.99
N ASP A 4 50.31 43.75 -35.69
CA ASP A 4 50.30 42.59 -34.82
C ASP A 4 48.88 41.97 -34.87
N ARG A 5 48.77 40.74 -35.43
CA ARG A 5 47.58 39.94 -35.36
C ARG A 5 47.51 39.27 -33.99
N ILE A 6 46.57 39.72 -33.19
CA ILE A 6 46.26 39.03 -31.93
C ILE A 6 45.71 37.63 -32.30
N PRO A 7 46.33 36.53 -31.82
CA PRO A 7 45.83 35.19 -32.15
C PRO A 7 44.47 35.00 -31.47
N GLU A 8 43.45 34.65 -32.27
CA GLU A 8 42.13 34.26 -31.74
C GLU A 8 42.27 33.04 -30.86
N PRO A 9 41.67 33.04 -29.66
CA PRO A 9 41.69 31.88 -28.77
C PRO A 9 40.98 30.72 -29.44
N SER A 10 41.71 29.58 -29.61
CA SER A 10 41.14 28.41 -30.24
C SER A 10 39.86 27.98 -29.51
N ARG A 11 38.79 27.64 -30.23
CA ARG A 11 37.50 27.20 -29.72
C ARG A 11 37.63 26.12 -28.66
N TRP A 12 38.68 25.30 -28.73
CA TRP A 12 38.99 24.28 -27.75
C TRP A 12 39.39 24.85 -26.38
N ARG A 13 40.15 25.93 -26.33
CA ARG A 13 40.54 26.58 -25.05
C ARG A 13 39.33 27.19 -24.34
N ILE A 14 38.35 27.69 -25.10
CA ILE A 14 37.09 28.20 -24.55
C ILE A 14 36.26 27.04 -24.03
N LEU A 15 36.12 25.92 -24.77
CA LEU A 15 35.40 24.72 -24.33
C LEU A 15 36.05 24.09 -23.09
N ALA A 16 37.36 24.00 -23.04
CA ALA A 16 38.09 23.51 -21.87
C ALA A 16 37.83 24.40 -20.64
N GLY A 17 37.79 25.71 -20.80
CA GLY A 17 37.44 26.65 -19.72
C GLY A 17 36.03 26.42 -19.17
N TRP A 18 35.04 26.23 -20.06
CA TRP A 18 33.67 25.93 -19.67
C TRP A 18 33.54 24.59 -18.93
N LEU A 19 34.29 23.57 -19.37
CA LEU A 19 34.29 22.24 -18.74
C LEU A 19 34.90 22.28 -17.35
N VAL A 20 36.03 23.01 -17.16
CA VAL A 20 36.63 23.22 -15.86
C VAL A 20 35.70 23.99 -14.92
N SER A 21 35.05 25.05 -15.44
CA SER A 21 34.08 25.82 -14.63
C SER A 21 32.87 24.97 -14.21
N ALA A 22 32.36 24.12 -15.08
CA ALA A 22 31.27 23.19 -14.77
C ALA A 22 31.67 22.20 -13.69
N VAL A 23 32.87 21.62 -13.77
CA VAL A 23 33.40 20.69 -12.75
C VAL A 23 33.58 21.39 -11.38
N VAL A 24 34.07 22.63 -11.37
CA VAL A 24 34.23 23.43 -10.15
C VAL A 24 32.86 23.74 -9.52
N VAL A 25 31.88 24.10 -10.33
CA VAL A 25 30.51 24.36 -9.84
C VAL A 25 29.88 23.08 -9.29
N LEU A 26 30.04 21.92 -9.96
CA LEU A 26 29.54 20.65 -9.45
C LEU A 26 30.23 20.21 -8.14
N ALA A 27 31.52 20.53 -8.00
CA ALA A 27 32.28 20.20 -6.80
C ALA A 27 31.90 21.10 -5.60
N LEU A 28 31.61 22.39 -5.86
CA LEU A 28 31.21 23.35 -4.84
C LEU A 28 29.72 23.24 -4.48
N PHE A 29 28.88 22.84 -5.44
CA PHE A 29 27.44 22.66 -5.27
C PHE A 29 27.03 21.25 -5.74
N PRO A 30 27.39 20.18 -4.98
CA PRO A 30 27.01 18.82 -5.35
C PRO A 30 25.47 18.72 -5.39
N PRO A 31 24.88 18.23 -6.51
CA PRO A 31 23.42 18.10 -6.65
C PRO A 31 22.81 17.03 -5.74
N PHE A 32 23.66 16.25 -5.05
CA PHE A 32 23.21 15.22 -4.11
C PHE A 32 24.02 15.27 -2.82
N HIS A 33 23.33 15.12 -1.70
CA HIS A 33 23.93 14.90 -0.40
C HIS A 33 23.92 13.40 -0.10
N ILE A 34 25.03 12.73 -0.34
CA ILE A 34 25.21 11.33 0.08
C ILE A 34 25.46 11.32 1.59
N ARG A 35 24.46 10.94 2.36
CA ARG A 35 24.62 10.68 3.80
C ARG A 35 24.79 9.19 4.02
N PRO A 36 25.76 8.73 4.80
CA PRO A 36 25.85 7.32 5.18
C PRO A 36 24.58 6.92 5.92
N LEU A 37 24.04 5.75 5.59
CA LEU A 37 22.78 5.24 6.14
C LEU A 37 22.78 5.18 7.68
N SER A 38 23.97 4.97 8.28
CA SER A 38 24.22 5.03 9.72
C SER A 38 23.98 6.43 10.33
N ALA A 39 24.25 7.51 9.59
CA ALA A 39 24.02 8.88 10.06
C ALA A 39 22.54 9.30 9.99
N VAL A 40 21.80 8.76 9.03
CA VAL A 40 20.33 8.95 8.93
C VAL A 40 19.62 8.24 10.08
N GLY A 41 20.05 7.02 10.43
CA GLY A 41 19.49 6.26 11.55
C GLY A 41 19.76 6.88 12.93
N VAL A 42 20.82 7.67 13.09
CA VAL A 42 21.15 8.35 14.36
C VAL A 42 20.37 9.65 14.53
N ALA A 43 20.11 10.38 13.45
CA ALA A 43 19.35 11.63 13.52
C ALA A 43 17.83 11.40 13.79
N GLN A 44 17.30 10.22 13.43
CA GLN A 44 15.93 9.82 13.74
C GLN A 44 15.77 9.06 15.08
N ARG A 45 16.87 8.70 15.73
CA ARG A 45 16.89 8.03 17.06
C ARG A 45 16.66 8.97 18.24
N GLY A 46 16.17 10.16 18.03
CA GLY A 46 15.92 11.19 19.05
C GLY A 46 14.67 11.01 19.90
N THR A 47 13.98 9.88 19.82
CA THR A 47 12.97 9.40 20.80
C THR A 47 12.78 7.92 20.49
N GLY A 48 12.97 7.05 21.44
CA GLY A 48 13.06 5.59 21.37
C GLY A 48 12.49 4.98 20.10
N ALA A 49 13.32 4.20 19.38
CA ALA A 49 12.87 3.54 18.14
C ALA A 49 11.56 2.79 18.41
N MET A 50 10.54 3.07 17.62
CA MET A 50 9.24 2.40 17.73
C MET A 50 9.44 0.89 17.58
N ASP A 51 8.92 0.12 18.52
CA ASP A 51 8.79 -1.34 18.35
C ASP A 51 7.71 -1.62 17.31
N VAL A 52 8.08 -1.53 16.02
CA VAL A 52 7.15 -1.71 14.90
C VAL A 52 6.50 -3.09 14.88
N PRO A 53 7.23 -4.22 15.10
CA PRO A 53 6.61 -5.53 15.19
C PRO A 53 5.59 -5.64 16.32
N GLY A 54 5.95 -5.26 17.53
CA GLY A 54 5.04 -5.31 18.67
C GLY A 54 3.84 -4.37 18.51
N PHE A 55 4.02 -3.21 17.88
CA PHE A 55 2.90 -2.33 17.56
C PHE A 55 1.97 -2.94 16.50
N ALA A 56 2.51 -3.54 15.43
CA ALA A 56 1.73 -4.21 14.40
C ALA A 56 0.88 -5.35 14.99
N GLU A 57 1.45 -6.15 15.90
CA GLU A 57 0.74 -7.20 16.62
C GLU A 57 -0.44 -6.65 17.43
N ARG A 58 -0.23 -5.60 18.20
CA ARG A 58 -1.31 -4.97 18.97
C ARG A 58 -2.37 -4.36 18.06
N PHE A 59 -1.95 -3.65 17.00
CA PHE A 59 -2.86 -3.07 16.03
C PHE A 59 -3.72 -4.12 15.34
N TRP A 60 -3.12 -5.25 14.95
CA TRP A 60 -3.83 -6.37 14.35
C TRP A 60 -4.91 -6.91 15.30
N ASN A 61 -4.53 -7.23 16.54
CA ASN A 61 -5.42 -7.88 17.50
C ASN A 61 -6.49 -6.92 18.07
N GLU A 62 -6.11 -5.67 18.37
CA GLU A 62 -6.96 -4.74 19.10
C GLU A 62 -7.73 -3.77 18.19
N LYS A 63 -7.27 -3.57 16.95
CA LYS A 63 -7.89 -2.63 16.00
C LYS A 63 -8.48 -3.33 14.79
N LEU A 64 -7.73 -4.14 14.07
CA LEU A 64 -8.23 -4.80 12.87
C LEU A 64 -9.25 -5.91 13.22
N LEU A 65 -9.05 -6.66 14.28
CA LEU A 65 -9.97 -7.71 14.72
C LEU A 65 -11.05 -7.23 15.70
N SER A 66 -11.04 -5.95 16.06
CA SER A 66 -12.00 -5.38 17.02
C SER A 66 -13.39 -5.26 16.40
N PRO A 67 -14.44 -5.67 17.12
CA PRO A 67 -15.83 -5.52 16.66
C PRO A 67 -16.29 -4.06 16.61
N GLY A 68 -15.52 -3.12 17.18
CA GLY A 68 -15.85 -1.68 17.21
C GLY A 68 -15.47 -0.92 15.94
N VAL A 69 -14.75 -1.53 14.98
CA VAL A 69 -14.42 -0.87 13.72
C VAL A 69 -15.57 -1.05 12.72
N PRO A 70 -16.09 0.05 12.13
CA PRO A 70 -17.17 -0.04 11.15
C PRO A 70 -16.80 -0.95 9.99
N THR A 71 -17.60 -1.98 9.77
CA THR A 71 -17.40 -3.02 8.76
C THR A 71 -18.60 -3.01 7.82
N VAL A 72 -18.38 -3.24 6.54
CA VAL A 72 -19.45 -3.41 5.56
C VAL A 72 -19.54 -4.87 5.13
N GLU A 73 -20.75 -5.39 5.03
CA GLU A 73 -20.99 -6.72 4.47
C GLU A 73 -20.69 -6.74 2.98
N VAL A 74 -20.07 -7.84 2.51
CA VAL A 74 -19.62 -7.96 1.13
C VAL A 74 -20.76 -7.84 0.11
N GLN A 75 -21.91 -8.43 0.38
CA GLN A 75 -23.03 -8.44 -0.56
C GLN A 75 -23.62 -7.04 -0.80
N PRO A 76 -23.98 -6.24 0.23
CA PRO A 76 -24.38 -4.85 0.05
C PRO A 76 -23.31 -3.99 -0.62
N LEU A 77 -22.03 -4.21 -0.32
CA LEU A 77 -20.94 -3.48 -0.95
C LEU A 77 -20.85 -3.80 -2.45
N VAL A 78 -20.86 -5.09 -2.80
CA VAL A 78 -20.86 -5.54 -4.22
C VAL A 78 -22.04 -4.93 -4.97
N ALA A 79 -23.25 -5.00 -4.41
CA ALA A 79 -24.44 -4.42 -5.04
C ALA A 79 -24.32 -2.91 -5.26
N ALA A 80 -23.76 -2.18 -4.27
CA ALA A 80 -23.56 -0.74 -4.39
C ALA A 80 -22.48 -0.39 -5.43
N LEU A 81 -21.38 -1.15 -5.48
CA LEU A 81 -20.30 -0.96 -6.45
C LEU A 81 -20.74 -1.23 -7.90
N VAL A 82 -21.74 -2.11 -8.10
CA VAL A 82 -22.35 -2.34 -9.41
C VAL A 82 -23.17 -1.13 -9.85
N GLN A 83 -23.92 -0.54 -8.93
CA GLN A 83 -24.83 0.55 -9.24
C GLN A 83 -24.08 1.87 -9.44
N ASP A 84 -23.27 2.25 -8.48
CA ASP A 84 -22.48 3.48 -8.49
C ASP A 84 -21.26 3.34 -7.57
N PRO A 85 -20.07 3.09 -8.14
CA PRO A 85 -18.85 2.97 -7.35
C PRO A 85 -18.50 4.22 -6.54
N ALA A 86 -18.81 5.43 -7.06
CA ALA A 86 -18.51 6.68 -6.36
C ALA A 86 -19.40 6.83 -5.13
N LEU A 87 -20.70 6.56 -5.27
CA LEU A 87 -21.63 6.59 -4.14
C LEU A 87 -21.32 5.48 -3.12
N ALA A 88 -20.92 4.29 -3.58
CA ALA A 88 -20.47 3.21 -2.70
C ALA A 88 -19.22 3.60 -1.90
N ALA A 89 -18.25 4.26 -2.55
CA ALA A 89 -17.05 4.77 -1.91
C ALA A 89 -17.37 5.84 -0.87
N GLU A 90 -18.29 6.75 -1.15
CA GLU A 90 -18.75 7.77 -0.21
C GLU A 90 -19.45 7.16 1.00
N LYS A 91 -20.37 6.21 0.75
CA LYS A 91 -21.22 5.63 1.79
C LYS A 91 -20.50 4.64 2.71
N TYR A 92 -19.66 3.78 2.13
CA TYR A 92 -19.05 2.65 2.83
C TYR A 92 -17.55 2.77 2.98
N GLY A 93 -16.93 3.63 2.17
CA GLY A 93 -15.48 3.74 2.11
C GLY A 93 -14.91 4.74 3.09
N ARG A 94 -13.63 4.61 3.31
CA ARG A 94 -12.81 5.54 4.08
C ARG A 94 -11.67 6.02 3.22
N ARG A 95 -11.51 7.32 3.08
CA ARG A 95 -10.32 7.91 2.44
C ARG A 95 -9.22 8.03 3.48
N ALA A 96 -8.04 7.51 3.18
CA ALA A 96 -6.87 7.62 4.04
C ALA A 96 -5.61 7.81 3.18
N GLY A 97 -4.60 8.47 3.76
CA GLY A 97 -3.33 8.73 3.09
C GLY A 97 -3.41 9.87 2.08
N VAL A 98 -2.38 9.94 1.22
CA VAL A 98 -2.27 10.93 0.14
C VAL A 98 -2.74 10.27 -1.16
N GLY A 99 -3.88 10.72 -1.70
CA GLY A 99 -4.41 10.22 -2.98
C GLY A 99 -5.92 10.02 -2.98
N ALA A 100 -6.41 9.44 -4.08
CA ALA A 100 -7.84 9.18 -4.31
C ALA A 100 -8.30 7.79 -3.80
N LYS A 101 -7.42 7.04 -3.13
CA LYS A 101 -7.73 5.69 -2.66
C LYS A 101 -8.82 5.69 -1.61
N THR A 102 -9.74 4.75 -1.78
CA THR A 102 -10.80 4.48 -0.82
C THR A 102 -10.65 3.07 -0.28
N PHE A 103 -10.70 2.93 1.03
CA PHE A 103 -10.53 1.67 1.75
C PHE A 103 -11.84 1.22 2.36
N PHE A 104 -12.06 -0.10 2.41
CA PHE A 104 -13.24 -0.74 2.98
C PHE A 104 -12.82 -1.85 3.92
N LEU A 105 -13.34 -1.85 5.14
CA LEU A 105 -13.25 -3.04 5.98
C LEU A 105 -14.50 -3.90 5.69
N VAL A 106 -14.26 -5.06 5.11
CA VAL A 106 -15.31 -5.92 4.53
C VAL A 106 -15.41 -7.20 5.32
N SER A 107 -16.60 -7.52 5.79
CA SER A 107 -16.95 -8.84 6.30
C SER A 107 -17.81 -9.58 5.30
N GLY A 108 -17.77 -10.90 5.32
CA GLY A 108 -18.63 -11.69 4.49
C GLY A 108 -18.45 -13.20 4.65
N ALA A 109 -19.32 -13.92 3.98
CA ALA A 109 -19.23 -15.35 3.84
C ALA A 109 -19.42 -15.74 2.38
N GLY A 110 -18.89 -16.88 1.98
CA GLY A 110 -19.00 -17.39 0.63
C GLY A 110 -18.31 -18.73 0.46
N ARG A 111 -18.35 -19.24 -0.77
CA ARG A 111 -17.68 -20.48 -1.15
C ARG A 111 -16.45 -20.17 -1.98
N VAL A 112 -15.35 -20.84 -1.71
CA VAL A 112 -14.15 -20.76 -2.55
C VAL A 112 -14.46 -21.43 -3.90
N ALA A 113 -14.63 -20.62 -4.94
CA ALA A 113 -14.96 -21.09 -6.28
C ALA A 113 -13.74 -21.62 -7.03
N SER A 114 -12.61 -20.94 -6.90
CA SER A 114 -11.31 -21.34 -7.48
C SER A 114 -10.17 -20.64 -6.76
N ILE A 115 -8.98 -21.21 -6.89
CA ILE A 115 -7.73 -20.60 -6.41
C ILE A 115 -6.75 -20.58 -7.57
N ASP A 116 -6.15 -19.43 -7.83
CA ASP A 116 -5.11 -19.23 -8.85
C ASP A 116 -3.97 -18.36 -8.32
N HIS A 117 -3.07 -17.92 -9.20
CA HIS A 117 -1.94 -17.07 -8.85
C HIS A 117 -2.34 -15.67 -8.32
N ALA A 118 -3.56 -15.21 -8.60
CA ALA A 118 -4.08 -13.93 -8.12
C ALA A 118 -4.68 -14.04 -6.71
N GLY A 119 -5.15 -15.25 -6.32
CA GLY A 119 -5.76 -15.51 -5.04
C GLY A 119 -6.92 -16.50 -5.09
N ALA A 120 -7.75 -16.47 -4.04
CA ALA A 120 -8.95 -17.26 -3.93
C ALA A 120 -10.17 -16.46 -4.40
N TRP A 121 -10.83 -16.92 -5.43
CA TRP A 121 -12.09 -16.36 -5.93
C TRP A 121 -13.24 -16.86 -5.07
N ILE A 122 -14.04 -15.93 -4.56
CA ILE A 122 -15.12 -16.25 -3.63
C ILE A 122 -16.46 -16.00 -4.31
N ASP A 123 -17.29 -17.02 -4.31
CA ASP A 123 -18.70 -16.89 -4.64
C ASP A 123 -19.45 -16.46 -3.37
N VAL A 124 -19.92 -15.23 -3.37
CA VAL A 124 -20.66 -14.60 -2.26
C VAL A 124 -22.19 -14.63 -2.50
N GLY A 125 -22.64 -15.40 -3.49
CA GLY A 125 -24.06 -15.49 -3.84
C GLY A 125 -24.60 -14.28 -4.60
N ALA A 126 -23.72 -13.36 -5.03
CA ALA A 126 -24.06 -12.24 -5.90
C ALA A 126 -23.63 -12.57 -7.34
N ALA A 127 -24.58 -12.60 -8.25
CA ALA A 127 -24.26 -12.82 -9.66
C ALA A 127 -23.66 -11.56 -10.29
N GLY A 128 -22.60 -11.73 -11.09
CA GLY A 128 -22.05 -10.66 -11.91
C GLY A 128 -20.75 -10.04 -11.41
N ILE A 129 -20.65 -8.71 -11.55
CA ILE A 129 -19.48 -7.91 -11.25
C ILE A 129 -19.82 -6.98 -10.06
N PRO A 130 -18.88 -6.65 -9.14
CA PRO A 130 -17.51 -7.13 -9.10
C PRO A 130 -17.40 -8.57 -8.60
N ARG A 131 -16.44 -9.30 -9.15
CA ARG A 131 -16.01 -10.59 -8.59
C ARG A 131 -15.20 -10.35 -7.33
N VAL A 132 -15.35 -11.21 -6.33
CA VAL A 132 -14.64 -11.09 -5.06
C VAL A 132 -13.41 -11.98 -5.08
N LEU A 133 -12.25 -11.37 -4.79
CA LEU A 133 -10.94 -12.04 -4.76
C LEU A 133 -10.28 -11.79 -3.40
N LEU A 134 -10.08 -12.84 -2.62
CA LEU A 134 -9.20 -12.81 -1.45
C LEU A 134 -7.76 -13.06 -1.90
N LEU A 135 -6.86 -12.13 -1.61
CA LEU A 135 -5.46 -12.22 -2.00
C LEU A 135 -4.76 -13.37 -1.25
N THR A 136 -3.97 -14.15 -1.99
CA THR A 136 -3.07 -15.18 -1.46
C THR A 136 -1.67 -14.95 -2.01
N GLY A 137 -0.63 -15.28 -1.24
CA GLY A 137 0.75 -14.97 -1.62
C GLY A 137 1.23 -13.61 -1.10
N PRO A 138 2.33 -13.05 -1.64
CA PRO A 138 2.92 -11.82 -1.13
C PRO A 138 1.94 -10.64 -1.16
N VAL A 139 1.77 -9.98 -0.01
CA VAL A 139 0.89 -8.82 0.14
C VAL A 139 1.70 -7.54 0.02
N PHE A 140 1.22 -6.63 -0.81
CA PHE A 140 1.82 -5.31 -1.01
C PHE A 140 0.81 -4.20 -0.75
N GLY A 141 1.33 -3.01 -0.44
CA GLY A 141 0.49 -1.82 -0.24
C GLY A 141 0.15 -1.56 1.22
N ASN A 142 -0.85 -0.73 1.42
CA ASN A 142 -1.14 -0.11 2.70
C ASN A 142 -2.55 -0.40 3.21
N ALA A 143 -3.31 -1.26 2.53
CA ALA A 143 -4.72 -1.49 2.82
C ALA A 143 -4.97 -1.87 4.30
N LEU A 144 -4.16 -2.78 4.85
CA LEU A 144 -4.27 -3.21 6.25
C LEU A 144 -3.97 -2.09 7.26
N ARG A 145 -3.05 -1.18 6.91
CA ARG A 145 -2.71 -0.03 7.75
C ARG A 145 -3.81 1.05 7.70
N ASP A 146 -4.29 1.34 6.51
CA ASP A 146 -5.10 2.52 6.23
C ASP A 146 -6.61 2.27 6.37
N VAL A 147 -7.05 1.01 6.29
CA VAL A 147 -8.47 0.63 6.30
C VAL A 147 -9.24 1.10 7.54
N THR A 148 -8.60 1.19 8.69
CA THR A 148 -9.24 1.68 9.91
C THR A 148 -9.29 3.21 10.00
N GLY A 149 -8.38 3.91 9.31
CA GLY A 149 -8.18 5.36 9.40
C GLY A 149 -7.70 5.83 10.76
N LEU A 150 -7.21 4.93 11.62
CA LEU A 150 -6.74 5.26 12.97
C LEU A 150 -5.27 5.73 13.01
N LEU A 151 -4.53 5.54 11.91
CA LEU A 151 -3.12 5.86 11.82
C LEU A 151 -2.91 7.06 10.90
N ASN A 152 -2.27 8.11 11.40
CA ASN A 152 -1.90 9.28 10.61
C ASN A 152 -0.38 9.32 10.41
N LEU A 153 0.06 9.62 9.20
CA LEU A 153 1.49 9.74 8.87
C LEU A 153 2.20 10.77 9.76
N SER A 154 1.51 11.84 10.16
CA SER A 154 2.06 12.89 11.02
C SER A 154 2.54 12.41 12.39
N ASP A 155 2.02 11.28 12.86
CA ASP A 155 2.30 10.75 14.20
C ASP A 155 3.52 9.82 14.22
N TYR A 156 4.08 9.51 13.04
CA TYR A 156 5.15 8.53 12.86
C TYR A 156 6.26 9.08 11.96
N SER A 157 7.45 8.48 12.05
CA SER A 157 8.43 8.67 11.00
C SER A 157 7.98 7.97 9.71
N ALA A 158 8.33 8.48 8.55
CA ALA A 158 7.98 7.85 7.27
C ALA A 158 8.53 6.40 7.17
N VAL A 159 9.67 6.14 7.81
CA VAL A 159 10.28 4.80 7.85
C VAL A 159 9.44 3.85 8.70
N ASP A 160 9.06 4.26 9.93
CA ASP A 160 8.25 3.44 10.83
C ASP A 160 6.86 3.19 10.24
N PHE A 161 6.26 4.23 9.64
CA PHE A 161 4.95 4.14 9.00
C PHE A 161 4.91 3.15 7.82
N ASN A 162 5.96 3.12 7.00
CA ASN A 162 6.09 2.14 5.93
C ASN A 162 6.43 0.75 6.46
N SER A 163 7.30 0.66 7.47
CA SER A 163 7.64 -0.61 8.12
C SER A 163 6.43 -1.26 8.76
N LEU A 164 5.51 -0.46 9.31
CA LEU A 164 4.25 -0.95 9.86
C LEU A 164 3.39 -1.64 8.79
N SER A 165 3.29 -1.07 7.57
CA SER A 165 2.59 -1.74 6.47
C SER A 165 3.21 -3.10 6.14
N THR A 166 4.54 -3.16 6.09
CA THR A 166 5.25 -4.42 5.83
C THR A 166 4.98 -5.47 6.90
N GLN A 167 4.97 -5.08 8.18
CA GLN A 167 4.67 -6.00 9.28
C GLN A 167 3.21 -6.47 9.26
N LEU A 168 2.25 -5.59 8.99
CA LEU A 168 0.83 -5.96 8.86
C LEU A 168 0.61 -6.90 7.67
N ASN A 169 1.28 -6.66 6.54
CA ASN A 169 1.23 -7.54 5.39
C ASN A 169 1.80 -8.93 5.73
N HIS A 170 2.90 -8.99 6.45
CA HIS A 170 3.48 -10.25 6.93
C HIS A 170 2.53 -11.00 7.88
N LEU A 171 1.82 -10.31 8.76
CA LEU A 171 0.80 -10.92 9.62
C LEU A 171 -0.37 -11.51 8.80
N CYS A 172 -0.79 -10.82 7.74
CA CYS A 172 -1.78 -11.37 6.80
C CYS A 172 -1.29 -12.69 6.17
N GLU A 173 -0.07 -12.69 5.64
CA GLU A 173 0.54 -13.86 4.98
C GLU A 173 0.67 -15.05 5.92
N THR A 174 1.01 -14.80 7.18
CA THR A 174 1.28 -15.87 8.16
C THR A 174 0.06 -16.34 8.95
N ARG A 175 -0.98 -15.50 9.08
CA ARG A 175 -2.14 -15.81 9.94
C ARG A 175 -3.43 -16.04 9.17
N ALA A 176 -3.74 -15.14 8.20
CA ALA A 176 -5.03 -15.20 7.52
C ALA A 176 -5.01 -16.09 6.26
N GLN A 177 -3.98 -15.99 5.44
CA GLN A 177 -3.91 -16.73 4.17
C GLN A 177 -3.78 -18.27 4.32
N PRO A 178 -3.13 -18.84 5.34
CA PRO A 178 -2.98 -20.30 5.45
C PRO A 178 -4.31 -21.06 5.48
N ALA A 179 -5.38 -20.46 5.96
CA ALA A 179 -6.71 -21.06 5.95
C ALA A 179 -7.23 -21.29 4.50
N LEU A 180 -6.97 -20.35 3.59
CA LEU A 180 -7.37 -20.47 2.18
C LEU A 180 -6.63 -21.60 1.44
N HIS A 181 -5.37 -21.84 1.79
CA HIS A 181 -4.57 -22.90 1.17
C HIS A 181 -4.88 -24.28 1.70
N ARG A 182 -5.26 -24.40 2.98
CA ARG A 182 -5.50 -25.67 3.65
C ARG A 182 -6.76 -26.37 3.17
N ASP A 183 -7.86 -25.60 3.07
CA ASP A 183 -9.18 -26.18 2.90
C ASP A 183 -9.66 -26.14 1.44
N GLY A 184 -9.01 -25.33 0.61
CA GLY A 184 -9.08 -25.43 -0.84
C GLY A 184 -10.41 -25.02 -1.47
N VAL A 185 -10.53 -25.41 -2.75
CA VAL A 185 -11.70 -25.12 -3.57
C VAL A 185 -12.92 -25.89 -3.06
N GLY A 186 -14.08 -25.22 -3.02
CA GLY A 186 -15.34 -25.75 -2.54
C GLY A 186 -15.63 -25.52 -1.07
N ALA A 187 -14.63 -25.08 -0.27
CA ALA A 187 -14.84 -24.76 1.14
C ALA A 187 -15.76 -23.55 1.32
N SER A 188 -16.65 -23.63 2.31
CA SER A 188 -17.44 -22.50 2.78
C SER A 188 -16.62 -21.73 3.81
N ILE A 189 -16.49 -20.43 3.63
CA ILE A 189 -15.67 -19.57 4.52
C ILE A 189 -16.46 -18.35 4.99
N SER A 190 -16.11 -17.86 6.17
CA SER A 190 -16.35 -16.48 6.58
C SER A 190 -15.03 -15.72 6.61
N PHE A 191 -15.08 -14.44 6.31
CA PHE A 191 -13.88 -13.63 6.27
C PHE A 191 -14.09 -12.20 6.76
N LEU A 192 -13.00 -11.61 7.25
CA LEU A 192 -12.82 -10.17 7.45
C LEU A 192 -11.61 -9.77 6.63
N ALA A 193 -11.73 -8.73 5.82
CA ALA A 193 -10.69 -8.33 4.89
C ALA A 193 -10.67 -6.82 4.63
N ALA A 194 -9.50 -6.30 4.28
CA ALA A 194 -9.32 -4.92 3.83
C ALA A 194 -9.39 -4.86 2.30
N GLY A 195 -10.28 -4.04 1.76
CA GLY A 195 -10.37 -3.73 0.34
C GLY A 195 -9.86 -2.33 0.03
N GLU A 196 -9.36 -2.13 -1.18
CA GLU A 196 -9.05 -0.80 -1.70
C GLU A 196 -9.53 -0.65 -3.14
N ILE A 197 -9.96 0.56 -3.50
CA ILE A 197 -10.18 0.99 -4.88
C ILE A 197 -9.42 2.29 -5.13
N ASP A 198 -8.71 2.35 -6.25
CA ASP A 198 -7.84 3.50 -6.58
C ASP A 198 -8.66 4.69 -7.07
N ASP A 199 -9.68 4.44 -7.89
CA ASP A 199 -10.54 5.47 -8.48
C ASP A 199 -12.00 5.01 -8.47
N ALA A 200 -12.77 5.61 -7.59
CA ALA A 200 -14.20 5.34 -7.45
C ALA A 200 -15.07 5.86 -8.61
N SER A 201 -14.50 6.60 -9.56
CA SER A 201 -15.21 7.04 -10.78
C SER A 201 -15.29 5.95 -11.85
N GLN A 202 -14.55 4.85 -11.67
CA GLN A 202 -14.46 3.76 -12.62
C GLN A 202 -15.19 2.51 -12.11
N ALA A 203 -15.66 1.69 -13.06
CA ALA A 203 -16.24 0.39 -12.73
C ALA A 203 -15.22 -0.50 -12.02
N VAL A 204 -15.66 -1.21 -10.99
CA VAL A 204 -14.84 -2.15 -10.21
C VAL A 204 -15.12 -3.58 -10.68
N PRO A 205 -14.37 -4.14 -11.63
CA PRO A 205 -14.63 -5.49 -12.15
C PRO A 205 -14.26 -6.59 -11.14
N VAL A 206 -13.31 -6.31 -10.25
CA VAL A 206 -12.82 -7.23 -9.22
C VAL A 206 -12.63 -6.46 -7.93
N LEU A 207 -13.32 -6.88 -6.89
CA LEU A 207 -13.11 -6.40 -5.53
C LEU A 207 -11.98 -7.24 -4.91
N ARG A 208 -10.79 -6.65 -4.86
CA ARG A 208 -9.59 -7.27 -4.28
C ARG A 208 -9.57 -7.01 -2.79
N LEU A 209 -9.46 -8.06 -2.01
CA LEU A 209 -9.51 -8.03 -0.56
C LEU A 209 -8.27 -8.67 0.04
N THR A 210 -7.57 -7.96 0.91
CA THR A 210 -6.46 -8.46 1.72
C THR A 210 -7.03 -9.07 2.99
N PRO A 211 -6.92 -10.39 3.20
CA PRO A 211 -7.57 -11.05 4.33
C PRO A 211 -6.94 -10.67 5.67
N ILE A 212 -7.78 -10.43 6.67
CA ILE A 212 -7.42 -10.19 8.07
C ILE A 212 -7.74 -11.42 8.91
N ARG A 213 -8.88 -12.05 8.63
CA ARG A 213 -9.33 -13.29 9.25
C ARG A 213 -10.08 -14.12 8.21
N VAL A 214 -9.80 -15.41 8.18
CA VAL A 214 -10.54 -16.39 7.38
C VAL A 214 -10.83 -17.60 8.27
N GLU A 215 -12.10 -17.96 8.33
CA GLU A 215 -12.57 -19.10 9.10
C GLU A 215 -13.35 -20.03 8.17
N VAL A 216 -12.99 -21.31 8.18
CA VAL A 216 -13.69 -22.33 7.41
C VAL A 216 -14.92 -22.75 8.18
N GLN A 217 -16.05 -22.76 7.52
CA GLN A 217 -17.33 -23.21 8.09
C GLN A 217 -17.41 -24.72 7.96
N PRO A 218 -17.84 -25.42 9.00
CA PRO A 218 -17.98 -26.88 8.98
C PRO A 218 -19.04 -27.37 8.00
#